data_12a8d6cc455eb89547149d2cabe1f9e7
#
_entry.id   12a8d6cc455eb89547149d2cabe1f9e7
#
_cell.length_a   1.000
_cell.length_b   1.000
_cell.length_c   1.000
_cell.angle_alpha   90.00
_cell.angle_beta   90.00
_cell.angle_gamma   90.00
#
_symmetry.space_group_name_H-M   'P 1'
#
loop_
_entity.id
_entity.type
_entity.pdbx_description
1 polymer ?
#
loop_
_entity_poly.entity_id
_entity_poly.type
_entity_poly.pdbx_seq_one_letter_code
_entity_poly.pdbx_strand_id
1 'polypeptide(L)'
;DPVVLDSIYRWDDKKVGYLLYNQFNVLSCEKLISVCKRFKNEGVSELILDLRYNLGGNSVVQQLLASMLAPEENVARNDVYLKRVHNKDYEEELRQKGESSEQLLQSRMELAINGEKFDYDLSDANIGITKLYALVSGKTASASEALLIGLRPYLDIEIIGETTRGKFCGGYNLSAADWYLNMVDTYREEGRDFYAEHPDLADWKTHVADWGMYVINYYFTDKTGVRPDFSKGLSPDFKVTDAPFEAYPLGDEREVLLHAALTRAGKTDLPSRSVESRSMNENYRLIKYPTFNSNARESGTP
;
A
#
# COMPACT_ATOMS: atom_id res chain seq x y z
N ASP A 1 -4.08 9.23 -11.50
CA ASP A 1 -4.84 8.22 -10.73
C ASP A 1 -3.90 7.04 -10.45
N PRO A 2 -3.76 6.60 -9.18
CA PRO A 2 -2.93 5.45 -8.84
C PRO A 2 -3.42 4.11 -9.46
N VAL A 3 -4.68 3.99 -9.80
CA VAL A 3 -5.23 2.89 -10.60
C VAL A 3 -4.93 3.18 -12.07
N VAL A 4 -3.84 2.58 -12.56
CA VAL A 4 -3.29 2.88 -13.88
C VAL A 4 -4.05 2.15 -14.99
N LEU A 5 -4.36 0.88 -14.73
CA LEU A 5 -5.04 0.00 -15.69
C LEU A 5 -5.85 -1.05 -14.95
N ASP A 6 -7.04 -1.33 -15.47
CA ASP A 6 -7.86 -2.45 -15.05
C ASP A 6 -8.47 -3.17 -16.25
N SER A 7 -8.49 -4.50 -16.23
CA SER A 7 -8.97 -5.33 -17.33
C SER A 7 -9.54 -6.65 -16.82
N ILE A 8 -10.23 -7.39 -17.69
CA ILE A 8 -10.68 -8.75 -17.43
C ILE A 8 -10.26 -9.63 -18.60
N TYR A 9 -9.42 -10.62 -18.32
CA TYR A 9 -9.03 -11.65 -19.27
C TYR A 9 -10.02 -12.81 -19.20
N ARG A 10 -10.38 -13.34 -20.35
CA ARG A 10 -11.38 -14.41 -20.49
C ARG A 10 -10.84 -15.53 -21.35
N TRP A 11 -10.98 -16.75 -20.90
CA TRP A 11 -10.75 -17.97 -21.68
C TRP A 11 -11.57 -19.09 -21.07
N ASP A 12 -12.08 -19.96 -21.90
CA ASP A 12 -13.05 -20.97 -21.49
C ASP A 12 -14.18 -20.33 -20.65
N ASP A 13 -14.48 -20.88 -19.50
CA ASP A 13 -15.46 -20.33 -18.54
C ASP A 13 -14.82 -19.44 -17.46
N LYS A 14 -13.51 -19.14 -17.58
CA LYS A 14 -12.75 -18.42 -16.57
C LYS A 14 -12.70 -16.92 -16.85
N LYS A 15 -12.83 -16.13 -15.79
CA LYS A 15 -12.65 -14.67 -15.82
C LYS A 15 -11.65 -14.27 -14.74
N VAL A 16 -10.53 -13.71 -15.16
CA VAL A 16 -9.47 -13.25 -14.30
C VAL A 16 -9.35 -11.72 -14.41
N GLY A 17 -9.51 -11.04 -13.29
CA GLY A 17 -9.29 -9.59 -13.22
C GLY A 17 -7.81 -9.27 -13.31
N TYR A 18 -7.49 -8.11 -13.86
CA TYR A 18 -6.15 -7.50 -13.80
C TYR A 18 -6.29 -6.08 -13.27
N LEU A 19 -5.49 -5.74 -12.28
CA LEU A 19 -5.44 -4.41 -11.68
C LEU A 19 -3.99 -3.98 -11.52
N LEU A 20 -3.56 -2.98 -12.29
CA LEU A 20 -2.27 -2.30 -12.12
C LEU A 20 -2.46 -1.11 -11.19
N TYR A 21 -1.84 -1.18 -10.01
CA TYR A 21 -2.01 -0.22 -8.94
C TYR A 21 -0.68 0.28 -8.39
N ASN A 22 -0.41 1.58 -8.59
CA ASN A 22 0.92 2.15 -8.34
C ASN A 22 1.13 2.74 -6.94
N GLN A 23 0.06 3.08 -6.21
CA GLN A 23 0.21 3.70 -4.90
C GLN A 23 -1.08 3.60 -4.08
N PHE A 24 -0.96 3.27 -2.80
CA PHE A 24 -2.08 3.33 -1.84
C PHE A 24 -2.33 4.79 -1.44
N ASN A 25 -3.21 5.45 -2.19
CA ASN A 25 -3.55 6.85 -2.03
C ASN A 25 -5.06 7.01 -1.81
N VAL A 26 -5.46 7.85 -0.86
CA VAL A 26 -6.87 8.07 -0.51
C VAL A 26 -7.71 8.54 -1.70
N LEU A 27 -7.12 9.26 -2.66
CA LEU A 27 -7.80 9.71 -3.87
C LEU A 27 -8.16 8.56 -4.84
N SER A 28 -7.66 7.35 -4.61
CA SER A 28 -7.98 6.17 -5.43
C SER A 28 -9.14 5.33 -4.90
N CYS A 29 -9.67 5.63 -3.71
CA CYS A 29 -10.70 4.80 -3.05
C CYS A 29 -11.93 4.58 -3.94
N GLU A 30 -12.50 5.63 -4.49
CA GLU A 30 -13.69 5.53 -5.36
C GLU A 30 -13.42 4.72 -6.62
N LYS A 31 -12.24 4.91 -7.24
CA LYS A 31 -11.86 4.16 -8.43
C LYS A 31 -11.64 2.69 -8.12
N LEU A 32 -10.97 2.36 -7.00
CA LEU A 32 -10.81 0.97 -6.53
C LEU A 32 -12.17 0.30 -6.30
N ILE A 33 -13.08 0.98 -5.60
CA ILE A 33 -14.44 0.49 -5.34
C ILE A 33 -15.18 0.26 -6.67
N SER A 34 -15.11 1.20 -7.60
CA SER A 34 -15.75 1.07 -8.92
C SER A 34 -15.22 -0.13 -9.71
N VAL A 35 -13.88 -0.32 -9.71
CA VAL A 35 -13.25 -1.46 -10.39
C VAL A 35 -13.67 -2.79 -9.74
N CYS A 36 -13.66 -2.86 -8.42
CA CYS A 36 -14.05 -4.07 -7.68
C CYS A 36 -15.53 -4.39 -7.89
N LYS A 37 -16.43 -3.40 -7.87
CA LYS A 37 -17.86 -3.59 -8.23
C LYS A 37 -18.02 -4.17 -9.64
N ARG A 38 -17.28 -3.64 -10.61
CA ARG A 38 -17.30 -4.17 -11.98
C ARG A 38 -16.79 -5.61 -12.03
N PHE A 39 -15.70 -5.93 -11.35
CA PHE A 39 -15.15 -7.27 -11.30
C PHE A 39 -16.15 -8.27 -10.67
N LYS A 40 -16.81 -7.88 -9.58
CA LYS A 40 -17.86 -8.67 -8.94
C LYS A 40 -19.03 -8.93 -9.90
N ASN A 41 -19.54 -7.88 -10.54
CA ASN A 41 -20.66 -7.98 -11.47
C ASN A 41 -20.35 -8.84 -12.71
N GLU A 42 -19.10 -8.84 -13.13
CA GLU A 42 -18.63 -9.70 -14.23
C GLU A 42 -18.36 -11.15 -13.81
N GLY A 43 -18.38 -11.43 -12.50
CA GLY A 43 -18.11 -12.76 -11.96
C GLY A 43 -16.63 -13.15 -12.00
N VAL A 44 -15.74 -12.17 -11.77
CA VAL A 44 -14.30 -12.42 -11.56
C VAL A 44 -14.12 -13.18 -10.26
N SER A 45 -13.39 -14.29 -10.28
CA SER A 45 -13.07 -15.12 -9.11
C SER A 45 -11.59 -15.20 -8.79
N GLU A 46 -10.74 -14.78 -9.71
CA GLU A 46 -9.29 -14.70 -9.52
C GLU A 46 -8.78 -13.33 -9.98
N LEU A 47 -7.74 -12.84 -9.35
CA LEU A 47 -7.19 -11.51 -9.63
C LEU A 47 -5.67 -11.58 -9.85
N ILE A 48 -5.20 -10.93 -10.90
CA ILE A 48 -3.81 -10.54 -11.09
C ILE A 48 -3.69 -9.10 -10.59
N LEU A 49 -3.00 -8.90 -9.46
CA LEU A 49 -2.75 -7.58 -8.87
C LEU A 49 -1.30 -7.18 -9.14
N ASP A 50 -1.12 -6.16 -9.96
CA ASP A 50 0.19 -5.68 -10.36
C ASP A 50 0.66 -4.56 -9.43
N LEU A 51 1.57 -4.91 -8.54
CA LEU A 51 2.19 -4.05 -7.54
C LEU A 51 3.69 -3.82 -7.82
N ARG A 52 4.20 -4.17 -9.02
CA ARG A 52 5.65 -4.16 -9.33
C ARG A 52 6.33 -2.81 -9.09
N TYR A 53 5.61 -1.70 -9.17
CA TYR A 53 6.14 -0.36 -8.94
C TYR A 53 5.51 0.35 -7.73
N ASN A 54 4.71 -0.36 -6.95
CA ASN A 54 3.99 0.19 -5.82
C ASN A 54 4.86 0.22 -4.55
N LEU A 55 5.29 1.41 -4.14
CA LEU A 55 6.11 1.62 -2.94
C LEU A 55 5.30 1.58 -1.63
N GLY A 56 4.00 1.31 -1.70
CA GLY A 56 3.08 1.33 -0.56
C GLY A 56 2.23 2.60 -0.50
N GLY A 57 2.02 3.12 0.69
CA GLY A 57 1.22 4.32 0.95
C GLY A 57 0.32 4.19 2.16
N ASN A 58 -0.91 4.66 2.05
CA ASN A 58 -1.86 4.75 3.15
C ASN A 58 -2.40 3.38 3.57
N SER A 59 -2.27 3.06 4.85
CA SER A 59 -2.66 1.76 5.42
C SER A 59 -4.18 1.55 5.48
N VAL A 60 -4.98 2.63 5.50
CA VAL A 60 -6.44 2.51 5.48
C VAL A 60 -6.93 2.17 4.08
N VAL A 61 -6.33 2.75 3.03
CA VAL A 61 -6.62 2.38 1.63
C VAL A 61 -6.21 0.93 1.35
N GLN A 62 -5.10 0.48 1.93
CA GLN A 62 -4.66 -0.90 1.84
C GLN A 62 -5.64 -1.86 2.53
N GLN A 63 -6.17 -1.50 3.71
CA GLN A 63 -7.22 -2.24 4.41
C GLN A 63 -8.54 -2.28 3.60
N LEU A 64 -8.91 -1.15 2.97
CA LEU A 64 -10.07 -1.06 2.09
C LEU A 64 -9.96 -2.07 0.92
N LEU A 65 -8.81 -2.10 0.23
CA LEU A 65 -8.59 -3.07 -0.84
C LEU A 65 -8.60 -4.51 -0.31
N ALA A 66 -7.97 -4.77 0.84
CA ALA A 66 -8.00 -6.09 1.46
C ALA A 66 -9.42 -6.56 1.75
N SER A 67 -10.28 -5.67 2.27
CA SER A 67 -11.69 -5.98 2.57
C SER A 67 -12.51 -6.27 1.32
N MET A 68 -12.16 -5.69 0.17
CA MET A 68 -12.83 -5.99 -1.09
C MET A 68 -12.35 -7.30 -1.74
N LEU A 69 -11.14 -7.76 -1.41
CA LEU A 69 -10.57 -8.98 -1.98
C LEU A 69 -10.84 -10.23 -1.13
N ALA A 70 -10.88 -10.08 0.19
CA ALA A 70 -11.06 -11.18 1.14
C ALA A 70 -12.41 -11.89 0.96
N PRO A 71 -12.52 -13.18 1.36
CA PRO A 71 -13.79 -13.90 1.35
C PRO A 71 -14.88 -13.17 2.15
N GLU A 72 -16.08 -13.13 1.61
CA GLU A 72 -17.21 -12.38 2.17
C GLU A 72 -17.52 -12.79 3.62
N GLU A 73 -17.40 -14.05 3.95
CA GLU A 73 -17.59 -14.59 5.29
C GLU A 73 -16.60 -14.04 6.33
N ASN A 74 -15.35 -13.78 5.91
CA ASN A 74 -14.32 -13.19 6.80
C ASN A 74 -14.57 -11.70 7.02
N VAL A 75 -15.02 -11.00 5.98
CA VAL A 75 -15.43 -9.60 6.05
C VAL A 75 -16.67 -9.44 6.96
N ALA A 76 -17.66 -10.31 6.82
CA ALA A 76 -18.87 -10.31 7.64
C ALA A 76 -18.59 -10.55 9.13
N ARG A 77 -17.53 -11.30 9.47
CA ARG A 77 -17.09 -11.52 10.85
C ARG A 77 -16.19 -10.43 11.40
N ASN A 78 -15.75 -9.47 10.59
CA ASN A 78 -14.71 -8.51 10.92
C ASN A 78 -13.42 -9.20 11.40
N ASP A 79 -12.98 -10.22 10.67
CA ASP A 79 -11.78 -10.98 11.05
C ASP A 79 -10.54 -10.09 11.05
N VAL A 80 -9.59 -10.38 11.97
CA VAL A 80 -8.33 -9.65 12.08
C VAL A 80 -7.51 -9.86 10.81
N TYR A 81 -7.29 -8.79 10.07
CA TYR A 81 -6.55 -8.80 8.83
C TYR A 81 -5.04 -8.63 9.04
N LEU A 82 -4.66 -7.62 9.82
CA LEU A 82 -3.28 -7.24 10.07
C LEU A 82 -3.14 -6.78 11.52
N LYS A 83 -1.98 -7.04 12.13
CA LYS A 83 -1.62 -6.50 13.44
C LYS A 83 -0.47 -5.53 13.29
N ARG A 84 -0.61 -4.35 13.88
CA ARG A 84 0.51 -3.40 14.09
C ARG A 84 1.11 -3.71 15.45
N VAL A 85 2.39 -3.93 15.51
CA VAL A 85 3.09 -4.24 16.76
C VAL A 85 3.98 -3.05 17.11
N HIS A 86 3.62 -2.35 18.16
CA HIS A 86 4.32 -1.18 18.68
C HIS A 86 5.27 -1.55 19.84
N ASN A 87 5.93 -0.57 20.43
CA ASN A 87 6.62 -0.77 21.69
C ASN A 87 5.63 -0.96 22.85
N LYS A 88 6.12 -1.43 23.99
CA LYS A 88 5.26 -1.78 25.14
C LYS A 88 4.48 -0.58 25.70
N ASP A 89 5.10 0.58 25.73
CA ASP A 89 4.50 1.77 26.32
C ASP A 89 3.34 2.27 25.45
N TYR A 90 3.51 2.26 24.12
CA TYR A 90 2.44 2.63 23.19
C TYR A 90 1.30 1.61 23.14
N GLU A 91 1.59 0.31 23.22
CA GLU A 91 0.55 -0.73 23.34
C GLU A 91 -0.27 -0.57 24.64
N GLU A 92 0.38 -0.21 25.75
CA GLU A 92 -0.33 0.08 26.99
C GLU A 92 -1.19 1.35 26.89
N GLU A 93 -0.72 2.38 26.22
CA GLU A 93 -1.50 3.60 25.95
C GLU A 93 -2.75 3.30 25.11
N LEU A 94 -2.61 2.53 24.03
CA LEU A 94 -3.74 2.10 23.20
C LEU A 94 -4.76 1.32 24.05
N ARG A 95 -4.29 0.40 24.89
CA ARG A 95 -5.14 -0.39 25.77
C ARG A 95 -5.92 0.49 26.76
N GLN A 96 -5.28 1.51 27.33
CA GLN A 96 -5.91 2.45 28.26
C GLN A 96 -6.98 3.31 27.57
N LYS A 97 -6.77 3.65 26.28
CA LYS A 97 -7.73 4.38 25.46
C LYS A 97 -8.85 3.49 24.89
N GLY A 98 -8.79 2.16 25.10
CA GLY A 98 -9.71 1.21 24.48
C GLY A 98 -9.53 1.08 22.96
N GLU A 99 -8.37 1.47 22.44
CA GLU A 99 -8.00 1.35 21.06
C GLU A 99 -7.27 0.04 20.77
N SER A 100 -7.33 -0.43 19.51
CA SER A 100 -6.68 -1.66 19.07
C SER A 100 -5.64 -1.37 17.99
N SER A 101 -4.52 -2.08 18.07
CA SER A 101 -3.50 -2.10 17.01
C SER A 101 -3.86 -3.04 15.84
N GLU A 102 -5.00 -3.72 15.92
CA GLU A 102 -5.47 -4.65 14.90
C GLU A 102 -6.26 -3.92 13.81
N GLN A 103 -6.01 -4.27 12.56
CA GLN A 103 -6.84 -3.88 11.43
C GLN A 103 -7.77 -5.05 11.06
N LEU A 104 -9.04 -4.74 10.88
CA LEU A 104 -10.08 -5.73 10.60
C LEU A 104 -10.48 -5.70 9.13
N LEU A 105 -10.90 -6.83 8.59
CA LEU A 105 -11.68 -6.86 7.35
C LEU A 105 -13.06 -6.28 7.63
N GLN A 106 -13.52 -5.33 6.82
CA GLN A 106 -14.76 -4.61 7.11
C GLN A 106 -15.58 -4.37 5.83
N SER A 107 -16.89 -4.54 5.93
CA SER A 107 -17.82 -4.22 4.84
C SER A 107 -18.13 -2.72 4.75
N ARG A 108 -17.78 -1.94 5.77
CA ARG A 108 -17.99 -0.48 5.82
C ARG A 108 -16.80 0.20 6.47
N MET A 109 -16.30 1.27 5.85
CA MET A 109 -15.12 1.97 6.34
C MET A 109 -15.30 3.48 6.25
N GLU A 110 -14.95 4.18 7.33
CA GLU A 110 -14.83 5.65 7.33
C GLU A 110 -13.38 6.05 7.05
N LEU A 111 -13.21 7.00 6.12
CA LEU A 111 -11.92 7.62 5.82
C LEU A 111 -12.05 9.13 5.93
N ALA A 112 -11.04 9.77 6.53
CA ALA A 112 -10.91 11.21 6.48
C ALA A 112 -9.98 11.61 5.33
N ILE A 113 -10.47 12.42 4.40
CA ILE A 113 -9.71 12.92 3.25
C ILE A 113 -9.79 14.45 3.29
N ASN A 114 -8.65 15.12 3.46
CA ASN A 114 -8.57 16.59 3.57
C ASN A 114 -9.51 17.20 4.63
N GLY A 115 -9.73 16.47 5.74
CA GLY A 115 -10.63 16.91 6.82
C GLY A 115 -12.11 16.58 6.61
N GLU A 116 -12.51 16.08 5.46
CA GLU A 116 -13.84 15.57 5.19
C GLU A 116 -13.92 14.08 5.48
N LYS A 117 -15.04 13.62 6.07
CA LYS A 117 -15.28 12.21 6.36
C LYS A 117 -16.06 11.59 5.20
N PHE A 118 -15.54 10.48 4.70
CA PHE A 118 -16.17 9.64 3.70
C PHE A 118 -16.51 8.30 4.33
N ASP A 119 -17.71 7.82 4.07
CA ASP A 119 -18.22 6.54 4.55
C ASP A 119 -18.45 5.64 3.33
N TYR A 120 -17.63 4.60 3.22
CA TYR A 120 -17.66 3.67 2.11
C TYR A 120 -18.34 2.36 2.50
N ASP A 121 -19.45 2.04 1.82
CA ASP A 121 -20.03 0.70 1.84
C ASP A 121 -19.36 -0.16 0.76
N LEU A 122 -18.66 -1.20 1.19
CA LEU A 122 -17.90 -2.10 0.34
C LEU A 122 -18.65 -3.38 -0.02
N SER A 123 -19.88 -3.56 0.46
CA SER A 123 -20.67 -4.80 0.27
C SER A 123 -20.82 -5.18 -1.20
N ASP A 124 -21.13 -4.20 -2.05
CA ASP A 124 -21.22 -4.41 -3.50
C ASP A 124 -19.87 -4.52 -4.22
N ALA A 125 -18.80 -4.13 -3.55
CA ALA A 125 -17.44 -4.14 -4.08
C ALA A 125 -16.59 -5.32 -3.57
N ASN A 126 -17.07 -6.09 -2.59
CA ASN A 126 -16.35 -7.27 -2.13
C ASN A 126 -16.46 -8.35 -3.23
N ILE A 127 -15.35 -8.64 -3.90
CA ILE A 127 -15.24 -9.63 -4.96
C ILE A 127 -15.17 -11.04 -4.35
N GLY A 128 -14.55 -11.17 -3.17
CA GLY A 128 -14.36 -12.46 -2.53
C GLY A 128 -13.55 -13.43 -3.40
N ILE A 129 -12.39 -12.98 -3.89
CA ILE A 129 -11.57 -13.80 -4.79
C ILE A 129 -11.10 -15.08 -4.11
N THR A 130 -10.87 -16.13 -4.90
CA THR A 130 -10.36 -17.41 -4.41
C THR A 130 -8.84 -17.50 -4.56
N LYS A 131 -8.29 -16.79 -5.55
CA LYS A 131 -6.84 -16.78 -5.84
C LYS A 131 -6.35 -15.39 -6.26
N LEU A 132 -5.18 -15.04 -5.75
CA LEU A 132 -4.48 -13.80 -6.06
C LEU A 132 -3.11 -14.10 -6.67
N TYR A 133 -2.86 -13.61 -7.87
CA TYR A 133 -1.53 -13.58 -8.48
C TYR A 133 -0.96 -12.17 -8.27
N ALA A 134 0.07 -12.04 -7.46
CA ALA A 134 0.67 -10.74 -7.15
C ALA A 134 1.93 -10.54 -7.99
N LEU A 135 1.90 -9.57 -8.90
CA LEU A 135 3.09 -9.19 -9.66
C LEU A 135 3.91 -8.19 -8.86
N VAL A 136 5.14 -8.56 -8.52
CA VAL A 136 5.99 -7.78 -7.62
C VAL A 136 7.40 -7.59 -8.15
N SER A 137 8.09 -6.56 -7.64
CA SER A 137 9.51 -6.31 -7.92
C SER A 137 10.22 -5.84 -6.65
N GLY A 138 11.53 -5.59 -6.73
CA GLY A 138 12.31 -5.00 -5.64
C GLY A 138 11.86 -3.58 -5.23
N LYS A 139 10.89 -2.99 -5.93
CA LYS A 139 10.25 -1.72 -5.57
C LYS A 139 8.97 -1.91 -4.76
N THR A 140 8.34 -3.08 -4.83
CA THR A 140 7.13 -3.39 -4.06
C THR A 140 7.43 -3.33 -2.56
N ALA A 141 6.75 -2.46 -1.81
CA ALA A 141 7.12 -2.15 -0.43
C ALA A 141 5.94 -1.77 0.48
N SER A 142 6.14 -1.88 1.80
CA SER A 142 5.27 -1.30 2.83
C SER A 142 3.81 -1.76 2.73
N ALA A 143 2.85 -0.86 2.44
CA ALA A 143 1.43 -1.22 2.33
C ALA A 143 1.16 -2.32 1.27
N SER A 144 1.97 -2.40 0.21
CA SER A 144 1.88 -3.49 -0.78
C SER A 144 2.25 -4.84 -0.15
N GLU A 145 3.32 -4.87 0.64
CA GLU A 145 3.75 -6.10 1.34
C GLU A 145 2.77 -6.45 2.46
N ALA A 146 2.26 -5.43 3.18
CA ALA A 146 1.24 -5.60 4.21
C ALA A 146 -0.05 -6.22 3.65
N LEU A 147 -0.48 -5.79 2.45
CA LEU A 147 -1.63 -6.38 1.76
C LEU A 147 -1.45 -7.88 1.55
N LEU A 148 -0.31 -8.28 1.02
CA LEU A 148 -0.02 -9.69 0.72
C LEU A 148 0.13 -10.53 2.01
N ILE A 149 0.82 -10.01 3.02
CA ILE A 149 0.98 -10.67 4.32
C ILE A 149 -0.38 -10.87 5.00
N GLY A 150 -1.19 -9.81 5.07
CA GLY A 150 -2.47 -9.84 5.76
C GLY A 150 -3.52 -10.73 5.08
N LEU A 151 -3.48 -10.85 3.74
CA LEU A 151 -4.41 -11.70 2.99
C LEU A 151 -3.99 -13.16 2.91
N ARG A 152 -2.72 -13.51 3.11
CA ARG A 152 -2.25 -14.92 3.05
C ARG A 152 -3.04 -15.92 3.89
N PRO A 153 -3.52 -15.57 5.11
CA PRO A 153 -4.33 -16.51 5.90
C PRO A 153 -5.76 -16.73 5.37
N TYR A 154 -6.16 -16.00 4.33
CA TYR A 154 -7.52 -16.00 3.79
C TYR A 154 -7.61 -16.41 2.34
N LEU A 155 -6.53 -16.22 1.57
CA LEU A 155 -6.48 -16.43 0.13
C LEU A 155 -5.30 -17.29 -0.27
N ASP A 156 -5.44 -18.04 -1.35
CA ASP A 156 -4.31 -18.62 -2.08
C ASP A 156 -3.62 -17.47 -2.85
N ILE A 157 -2.40 -17.11 -2.41
CA ILE A 157 -1.60 -16.04 -3.01
C ILE A 157 -0.37 -16.63 -3.65
N GLU A 158 -0.21 -16.40 -4.95
CA GLU A 158 0.99 -16.71 -5.70
C GLU A 158 1.74 -15.44 -6.06
N ILE A 159 2.95 -15.28 -5.53
CA ILE A 159 3.81 -14.12 -5.79
C ILE A 159 4.67 -14.39 -7.01
N ILE A 160 4.57 -13.53 -8.02
CA ILE A 160 5.26 -13.64 -9.30
C ILE A 160 6.15 -12.42 -9.51
N GLY A 161 7.42 -12.63 -9.86
CA GLY A 161 8.34 -11.54 -10.13
C GLY A 161 9.65 -11.67 -9.37
N GLU A 162 10.05 -10.62 -8.68
CA GLU A 162 11.29 -10.56 -7.91
C GLU A 162 10.99 -10.36 -6.42
N THR A 163 11.99 -10.62 -5.55
CA THR A 163 11.85 -10.38 -4.10
C THR A 163 11.49 -8.92 -3.83
N THR A 164 10.48 -8.70 -2.97
CA THR A 164 10.03 -7.37 -2.58
C THR A 164 11.06 -6.64 -1.72
N ARG A 165 10.78 -5.39 -1.38
CA ARG A 165 11.72 -4.50 -0.65
C ARG A 165 12.04 -4.96 0.76
N GLY A 166 11.10 -5.57 1.49
CA GLY A 166 11.27 -5.94 2.90
C GLY A 166 10.99 -4.80 3.88
N LYS A 167 10.17 -3.82 3.51
CA LYS A 167 9.74 -2.74 4.44
C LYS A 167 8.48 -3.17 5.18
N PHE A 168 8.61 -4.03 6.16
CA PHE A 168 7.49 -4.55 6.98
C PHE A 168 7.16 -3.66 8.18
N CYS A 169 7.23 -2.35 8.01
CA CYS A 169 7.01 -1.37 9.06
C CYS A 169 6.26 -0.15 8.53
N GLY A 170 5.68 0.57 9.47
CA GLY A 170 4.99 1.83 9.22
C GLY A 170 5.16 2.80 10.38
N GLY A 171 4.55 3.94 10.25
CA GLY A 171 4.63 5.00 11.25
C GLY A 171 3.58 6.05 11.05
N TYR A 172 3.71 7.12 11.82
CA TYR A 172 2.81 8.27 11.80
C TYR A 172 3.57 9.55 11.49
N ASN A 173 2.88 10.47 10.83
CA ASN A 173 3.34 11.85 10.73
C ASN A 173 3.06 12.54 12.06
N LEU A 174 4.10 13.06 12.69
CA LEU A 174 4.00 13.96 13.83
C LEU A 174 4.18 15.38 13.32
N SER A 175 3.12 16.16 13.39
CA SER A 175 3.18 17.60 13.11
C SER A 175 3.87 18.31 14.28
N ALA A 176 4.82 19.19 13.97
CA ALA A 176 5.44 20.00 15.00
C ALA A 176 4.44 20.96 15.64
N ALA A 177 3.44 21.41 14.88
CA ALA A 177 2.35 22.24 15.41
C ALA A 177 1.48 21.45 16.42
N ASP A 178 1.13 20.20 16.13
CA ASP A 178 0.35 19.37 17.06
C ASP A 178 1.14 19.04 18.33
N TRP A 179 2.43 18.73 18.19
CA TRP A 179 3.30 18.52 19.33
C TRP A 179 3.39 19.76 20.23
N TYR A 180 3.51 20.93 19.63
CA TYR A 180 3.51 22.21 20.34
C TYR A 180 2.20 22.46 21.09
N LEU A 181 1.05 22.20 20.44
CA LEU A 181 -0.26 22.33 21.08
C LEU A 181 -0.44 21.36 22.25
N ASN A 182 0.02 20.12 22.12
CA ASN A 182 0.00 19.14 23.21
C ASN A 182 0.81 19.61 24.40
N MET A 183 1.99 20.25 24.19
CA MET A 183 2.75 20.86 25.28
C MET A 183 1.98 21.96 25.99
N VAL A 184 1.35 22.87 25.23
CA VAL A 184 0.53 23.96 25.80
C VAL A 184 -0.61 23.39 26.63
N ASP A 185 -1.28 22.34 26.16
CA ASP A 185 -2.38 21.69 26.87
C ASP A 185 -1.91 20.98 28.14
N THR A 186 -0.75 20.30 28.10
CA THR A 186 -0.14 19.69 29.29
C THR A 186 0.15 20.73 30.39
N TYR A 187 0.73 21.88 30.03
CA TYR A 187 0.95 22.97 30.98
C TYR A 187 -0.37 23.46 31.58
N ARG A 188 -1.41 23.59 30.77
CA ARG A 188 -2.73 24.00 31.25
C ARG A 188 -3.33 22.98 32.23
N GLU A 189 -3.19 21.68 31.96
CA GLU A 189 -3.66 20.61 32.86
C GLU A 189 -2.90 20.61 34.19
N GLU A 190 -1.64 21.00 34.17
CA GLU A 190 -0.80 21.20 35.38
C GLU A 190 -1.09 22.53 36.11
N GLY A 191 -2.02 23.34 35.61
CA GLY A 191 -2.35 24.66 36.18
C GLY A 191 -1.27 25.73 35.93
N ARG A 192 -0.44 25.51 34.90
CA ARG A 192 0.65 26.40 34.47
C ARG A 192 0.28 27.15 33.20
N ASP A 193 0.94 28.28 32.96
CA ASP A 193 0.81 29.05 31.72
C ASP A 193 2.08 28.89 30.88
N PHE A 194 1.99 28.11 29.81
CA PHE A 194 3.09 27.86 28.90
C PHE A 194 3.67 29.16 28.32
N TYR A 195 2.84 30.11 27.93
CA TYR A 195 3.29 31.34 27.30
C TYR A 195 3.91 32.33 28.29
N ALA A 196 3.50 32.28 29.55
CA ALA A 196 4.11 33.05 30.60
C ALA A 196 5.51 32.51 30.96
N GLU A 197 5.68 31.18 30.89
CA GLU A 197 6.98 30.55 31.20
C GLU A 197 7.91 30.53 29.97
N HIS A 198 7.38 30.57 28.76
CA HIS A 198 8.12 30.52 27.49
C HIS A 198 7.66 31.60 26.52
N PRO A 199 7.84 32.89 26.84
CA PRO A 199 7.36 33.99 26.00
C PRO A 199 8.07 34.05 24.63
N ASP A 200 9.28 33.51 24.53
CA ASP A 200 10.05 33.36 23.29
C ASP A 200 9.45 32.33 22.32
N LEU A 201 8.58 31.46 22.80
CA LEU A 201 7.92 30.43 22.00
C LEU A 201 6.48 30.80 21.59
N ALA A 202 5.97 31.98 21.98
CA ALA A 202 4.58 32.38 21.73
C ALA A 202 4.18 32.31 20.24
N ASP A 203 5.09 32.66 19.33
CA ASP A 203 4.85 32.65 17.88
C ASP A 203 5.36 31.37 17.19
N TRP A 204 5.92 30.42 17.96
CA TRP A 204 6.60 29.25 17.39
C TRP A 204 5.69 28.37 16.56
N LYS A 205 4.41 28.25 16.93
CA LYS A 205 3.42 27.49 16.15
C LYS A 205 3.37 27.93 14.69
N THR A 206 3.47 29.24 14.42
CA THR A 206 3.48 29.80 13.07
C THR A 206 4.74 29.42 12.30
N HIS A 207 5.87 29.38 12.98
CA HIS A 207 7.16 29.03 12.37
C HIS A 207 7.34 27.54 12.07
N VAL A 208 6.60 26.65 12.77
CA VAL A 208 6.71 25.21 12.61
C VAL A 208 5.46 24.59 11.95
N ALA A 209 4.53 25.41 11.50
CA ALA A 209 3.24 24.93 10.94
C ALA A 209 3.43 23.90 9.80
N ASP A 210 4.48 24.09 8.98
CA ASP A 210 4.77 23.22 7.83
C ASP A 210 5.82 22.15 8.16
N TRP A 211 6.24 22.06 9.41
CA TRP A 211 7.24 21.06 9.83
C TRP A 211 6.55 19.82 10.39
N GLY A 212 7.05 18.68 9.97
CA GLY A 212 6.60 17.39 10.48
C GLY A 212 7.70 16.36 10.40
N MET A 213 7.53 15.29 11.16
CA MET A 213 8.43 14.15 11.18
C MET A 213 7.65 12.87 10.99
N TYR A 214 8.03 12.04 10.01
CA TYR A 214 7.48 10.70 9.88
C TYR A 214 8.27 9.74 10.75
N VAL A 215 7.65 9.23 11.81
CA VAL A 215 8.28 8.33 12.77
C VAL A 215 7.82 6.91 12.52
N ILE A 216 8.79 6.02 12.26
CA ILE A 216 8.53 4.57 12.20
C ILE A 216 8.36 4.09 13.64
N ASN A 217 7.17 3.60 13.99
CA ASN A 217 6.85 3.21 15.36
C ASN A 217 6.15 1.85 15.48
N TYR A 218 5.90 1.15 14.38
CA TYR A 218 5.38 -0.22 14.40
C TYR A 218 5.95 -1.07 13.26
N TYR A 219 5.95 -2.36 13.46
CA TYR A 219 5.99 -3.33 12.37
C TYR A 219 4.64 -4.03 12.27
N PHE A 220 4.38 -4.69 11.14
CA PHE A 220 3.13 -5.39 10.94
C PHE A 220 3.33 -6.90 10.75
N THR A 221 2.32 -7.65 11.18
CA THR A 221 2.21 -9.10 11.02
C THR A 221 0.83 -9.45 10.47
N ASP A 222 0.66 -10.68 10.01
CA ASP A 222 -0.67 -11.22 9.78
C ASP A 222 -1.44 -11.46 11.10
N LYS A 223 -2.62 -12.04 10.99
CA LYS A 223 -3.46 -12.39 12.18
C LYS A 223 -2.79 -13.33 13.17
N THR A 224 -1.81 -14.13 12.73
CA THR A 224 -1.10 -15.10 13.59
C THR A 224 -0.04 -14.44 14.47
N GLY A 225 0.36 -13.22 14.15
CA GLY A 225 1.37 -12.46 14.89
C GLY A 225 2.80 -12.88 14.59
N VAL A 226 3.04 -13.69 13.56
CA VAL A 226 4.40 -14.10 13.17
C VAL A 226 5.16 -12.91 12.60
N ARG A 227 6.27 -12.57 13.25
CA ARG A 227 7.13 -11.46 12.83
C ARG A 227 7.79 -11.77 11.48
N PRO A 228 7.67 -10.88 10.48
CA PRO A 228 8.36 -11.06 9.21
C PRO A 228 9.89 -10.91 9.36
N ASP A 229 10.64 -11.54 8.49
CA ASP A 229 12.10 -11.39 8.43
C ASP A 229 12.46 -10.07 7.73
N PHE A 230 12.86 -9.07 8.50
CA PHE A 230 13.22 -7.73 7.99
C PHE A 230 14.53 -7.72 7.17
N SER A 231 15.29 -8.80 7.18
CA SER A 231 16.50 -8.91 6.36
C SER A 231 16.20 -9.27 4.91
N LYS A 232 14.96 -9.67 4.63
CA LYS A 232 14.52 -10.15 3.33
C LYS A 232 13.13 -9.63 3.02
N GLY A 233 12.85 -9.35 1.74
CA GLY A 233 11.49 -9.12 1.26
C GLY A 233 10.70 -10.42 1.14
N LEU A 234 9.47 -10.31 0.65
CA LEU A 234 8.67 -11.47 0.25
C LEU A 234 9.32 -12.10 -0.99
N SER A 235 9.73 -13.35 -0.86
CA SER A 235 10.28 -14.09 -1.99
C SER A 235 9.16 -14.48 -2.95
N PRO A 236 9.38 -14.42 -4.27
CA PRO A 236 8.40 -14.88 -5.23
C PRO A 236 8.28 -16.40 -5.20
N ASP A 237 7.07 -16.91 -5.39
CA ASP A 237 6.78 -18.32 -5.61
C ASP A 237 7.18 -18.72 -7.04
N PHE A 238 7.04 -17.79 -7.98
CA PHE A 238 7.48 -17.95 -9.36
C PHE A 238 8.36 -16.75 -9.79
N LYS A 239 9.66 -17.02 -9.93
CA LYS A 239 10.63 -15.96 -10.25
C LYS A 239 10.58 -15.57 -11.72
N VAL A 240 10.31 -14.31 -11.98
CA VAL A 240 10.36 -13.66 -13.31
C VAL A 240 11.01 -12.29 -13.16
N THR A 241 11.99 -12.01 -13.99
CA THR A 241 12.63 -10.67 -13.99
C THR A 241 11.80 -9.72 -14.84
N ASP A 242 11.49 -8.55 -14.29
CA ASP A 242 10.80 -7.48 -15.01
C ASP A 242 11.66 -6.97 -16.19
N ALA A 243 11.03 -6.73 -17.33
CA ALA A 243 11.68 -6.26 -18.53
C ALA A 243 11.10 -4.90 -18.96
N PRO A 244 11.41 -3.80 -18.25
CA PRO A 244 10.78 -2.49 -18.46
C PRO A 244 11.03 -1.89 -19.85
N PHE A 245 11.96 -2.44 -20.62
CA PHE A 245 12.26 -2.04 -22.01
C PHE A 245 11.69 -3.01 -23.04
N GLU A 246 10.81 -3.90 -22.62
CA GLU A 246 10.13 -4.80 -23.53
C GLU A 246 9.25 -4.06 -24.53
N ALA A 247 9.04 -4.70 -25.69
CA ALA A 247 8.23 -4.11 -26.77
C ALA A 247 6.72 -4.02 -26.43
N TYR A 248 6.30 -4.69 -25.35
CA TYR A 248 4.88 -4.83 -25.00
C TYR A 248 4.48 -3.89 -23.87
N PRO A 249 3.36 -3.15 -24.02
CA PRO A 249 2.86 -2.28 -22.96
C PRO A 249 2.29 -3.10 -21.79
N LEU A 250 2.22 -2.49 -20.61
CA LEU A 250 1.55 -3.05 -19.45
C LEU A 250 0.07 -3.36 -19.80
N GLY A 251 -0.41 -4.56 -19.45
CA GLY A 251 -1.73 -5.05 -19.82
C GLY A 251 -1.78 -5.82 -21.15
N ASP A 252 -0.71 -5.87 -21.92
CA ASP A 252 -0.63 -6.77 -23.07
C ASP A 252 -0.29 -8.20 -22.60
N GLU A 253 -0.98 -9.21 -23.10
CA GLU A 253 -0.77 -10.61 -22.73
C GLU A 253 0.65 -11.11 -23.05
N ARG A 254 1.41 -10.38 -23.85
CA ARG A 254 2.83 -10.67 -24.18
C ARG A 254 3.81 -10.02 -23.20
N GLU A 255 3.36 -9.11 -22.34
CA GLU A 255 4.22 -8.50 -21.32
C GLU A 255 4.70 -9.58 -20.32
N VAL A 256 5.97 -9.53 -19.93
CA VAL A 256 6.66 -10.66 -19.30
C VAL A 256 5.99 -11.17 -18.01
N LEU A 257 5.64 -10.28 -17.07
CA LEU A 257 5.05 -10.69 -15.80
C LEU A 257 3.58 -11.06 -15.97
N LEU A 258 2.85 -10.31 -16.77
CA LEU A 258 1.45 -10.62 -17.05
C LEU A 258 1.30 -11.93 -17.81
N HIS A 259 2.17 -12.19 -18.80
CA HIS A 259 2.20 -13.47 -19.53
C HIS A 259 2.43 -14.64 -18.56
N ALA A 260 3.38 -14.50 -17.65
CA ALA A 260 3.65 -15.50 -16.64
C ALA A 260 2.42 -15.74 -15.73
N ALA A 261 1.78 -14.66 -15.27
CA ALA A 261 0.59 -14.78 -14.43
C ALA A 261 -0.59 -15.43 -15.16
N LEU A 262 -0.87 -15.05 -16.40
CA LEU A 262 -1.92 -15.66 -17.22
C LEU A 262 -1.64 -17.15 -17.47
N THR A 263 -0.37 -17.52 -17.72
CA THR A 263 0.05 -18.93 -17.84
C THR A 263 -0.23 -19.69 -16.53
N ARG A 264 0.13 -19.10 -15.38
CA ARG A 264 -0.12 -19.67 -14.05
C ARG A 264 -1.60 -19.77 -13.73
N ALA A 265 -2.41 -18.83 -14.25
CA ALA A 265 -3.86 -18.88 -14.16
C ALA A 265 -4.51 -19.91 -15.11
N GLY A 266 -3.73 -20.57 -15.94
CA GLY A 266 -4.17 -21.66 -16.83
C GLY A 266 -4.59 -21.24 -18.23
N LYS A 267 -4.26 -20.00 -18.66
CA LYS A 267 -4.49 -19.57 -20.04
C LYS A 267 -3.47 -20.22 -20.97
N THR A 268 -3.96 -21.02 -21.95
CA THR A 268 -3.10 -21.80 -22.87
C THR A 268 -2.97 -21.19 -24.25
N ASP A 269 -3.92 -20.32 -24.64
CA ASP A 269 -3.99 -19.66 -25.96
C ASP A 269 -3.29 -18.30 -25.94
N LEU A 270 -2.19 -18.18 -25.18
CA LEU A 270 -1.44 -16.94 -25.10
C LEU A 270 -0.69 -16.65 -26.42
N PRO A 271 -0.63 -15.38 -26.84
CA PRO A 271 0.12 -14.99 -28.01
C PRO A 271 1.61 -15.22 -27.82
N SER A 272 2.31 -15.65 -28.87
CA SER A 272 3.75 -15.85 -28.85
C SER A 272 4.48 -14.56 -28.48
N ARG A 273 5.45 -14.68 -27.58
CA ARG A 273 6.38 -13.59 -27.26
C ARG A 273 7.56 -13.67 -28.25
N SER A 274 7.64 -12.70 -29.18
CA SER A 274 8.86 -12.51 -29.95
C SER A 274 9.85 -11.73 -29.09
N VAL A 275 11.04 -12.28 -28.86
CA VAL A 275 12.16 -11.55 -28.25
C VAL A 275 12.76 -10.63 -29.33
N GLU A 276 11.99 -9.70 -29.85
CA GLU A 276 12.57 -8.58 -30.57
C GLU A 276 13.12 -7.62 -29.52
N SER A 277 14.42 -7.75 -29.23
CA SER A 277 15.14 -6.66 -28.60
C SER A 277 14.98 -5.43 -29.48
N ARG A 278 14.15 -4.46 -29.06
CA ARG A 278 14.24 -3.12 -29.64
C ARG A 278 15.67 -2.66 -29.41
N SER A 279 16.47 -2.59 -30.47
CA SER A 279 17.71 -1.85 -30.40
C SER A 279 17.36 -0.47 -29.85
N MET A 280 18.04 -0.08 -28.76
CA MET A 280 17.85 1.24 -28.18
C MET A 280 18.07 2.26 -29.29
N ASN A 281 16.97 2.83 -29.75
CA ASN A 281 17.05 3.93 -30.71
C ASN A 281 17.73 5.07 -29.95
N GLU A 282 18.85 5.59 -30.47
CA GLU A 282 19.75 6.55 -29.83
C GLU A 282 19.08 7.87 -29.40
N ASN A 283 17.77 7.98 -29.53
CA ASN A 283 16.97 9.17 -29.21
C ASN A 283 16.37 9.20 -27.79
N TYR A 284 16.57 8.18 -26.93
CA TYR A 284 16.22 8.29 -25.56
C TYR A 284 17.28 9.04 -24.77
N ARG A 285 17.17 10.37 -24.70
CA ARG A 285 17.90 11.15 -23.69
C ARG A 285 17.47 10.65 -22.32
N LEU A 286 18.41 10.02 -21.59
CA LEU A 286 18.26 9.81 -20.15
C LEU A 286 17.92 11.17 -19.52
N ILE A 287 16.68 11.32 -19.08
CA ILE A 287 16.31 12.44 -18.18
C ILE A 287 17.07 12.16 -16.88
N LYS A 288 18.24 12.79 -16.74
CA LYS A 288 18.91 12.81 -15.45
C LYS A 288 17.97 13.54 -14.48
N TYR A 289 17.33 12.80 -13.59
CA TYR A 289 16.71 13.43 -12.44
C TYR A 289 17.79 14.26 -11.73
N PRO A 290 17.51 15.51 -11.35
CA PRO A 290 18.45 16.27 -10.54
C PRO A 290 18.71 15.46 -9.27
N THR A 291 19.95 15.01 -9.11
CA THR A 291 20.41 14.44 -7.85
C THR A 291 20.27 15.55 -6.83
N PHE A 292 19.44 15.35 -5.82
CA PHE A 292 19.42 16.20 -4.63
C PHE A 292 20.80 16.13 -4.02
N ASN A 293 21.59 17.19 -4.23
CA ASN A 293 22.91 17.31 -3.68
C ASN A 293 22.77 17.67 -2.20
N SER A 294 22.95 16.71 -1.30
CA SER A 294 22.93 16.87 0.14
C SER A 294 24.12 17.74 0.66
N ASN A 295 24.91 18.32 -0.22
CA ASN A 295 26.13 19.09 0.12
C ASN A 295 25.98 20.62 -0.01
N ALA A 296 24.75 21.14 0.01
CA ALA A 296 24.55 22.59 0.06
C ALA A 296 24.45 23.09 1.53
N ARG A 297 25.46 22.81 2.35
CA ARG A 297 25.74 23.55 3.59
C ARG A 297 27.25 23.51 3.81
N GLU A 298 27.95 24.45 3.20
CA GLU A 298 29.20 25.00 3.71
C GLU A 298 29.61 26.15 2.78
N SER A 299 29.26 27.38 3.19
CA SER A 299 30.06 28.57 2.98
C SER A 299 29.20 29.82 3.25
N GLY A 300 29.45 30.46 4.31
CA GLY A 300 28.89 31.78 4.58
C GLY A 300 28.98 32.18 6.06
N THR A 301 30.17 32.38 6.55
CA THR A 301 30.44 33.35 7.59
C THR A 301 30.95 34.65 6.93
N PRO A 302 30.90 35.83 7.56
CA PRO A 302 30.71 36.15 8.96
C PRO A 302 29.35 36.71 9.31
#